data_d818c74de455f4457432a87cff547dc7
#
_entry.id   d818c74de455f4457432a87cff547dc7
#
_cell.length_a   1.000
_cell.length_b   1.000
_cell.length_c   1.000
_cell.angle_alpha   90.00
_cell.angle_beta   90.00
_cell.angle_gamma   90.00
#
_symmetry.space_group_name_H-M   'P 1'
#
loop_
_entity.id
_entity.type
_entity.pdbx_description
1 polymer ?
#
loop_
_entity_poly.entity_id
_entity_poly.type
_entity_poly.pdbx_seq_one_letter_code
_entity_poly.pdbx_strand_id
1 'polypeptide(L)'
;MKKVILLASGLLCSSLVFASDPAAIDSLINLQGVVISANKVQVNRSSVPLTISVIDREQIEASSESALLPVLSQHVPGLFVTQKGITGFGVSEGAAGTVNIRGVGSGNKVLMLFDGQPQWAGVFGHSLPDTYVASDVERVEVIRGPGSLLYGSNAMGGVVNIITRHHKQKGRRTQARVMYGSYNTQKYMVNNGFNVGKFSSLISINHDRTDGHRSNSDFNITNGFANLGYAFNEHYKMTGDVSLAKSKFQNPGKTFEPVIDNKMNILRGTASMALENNQGKMSGALRLFYNWGNHKINDGYNPGEEPLTYLFRSDDHNVGVQLYESFRLFKGNNFTVGVDYKNWGGHAWNDNNDSSKKELVDKTVNETAGYAIMQQELFGILSLNAGVRYEHSSTYGGEWVPQGGVTVRPFEGNTIRASVSKGFRSPNIREMYMWGAANADLKPESMVNYEVAVGQSFLGGDLYTELTAFFIDGKD
;
A
#
# COMPACT_ATOMS: atom_id res chain seq x y z
N MET A 1 32.65 3.56 5.30
CA MET A 1 31.23 3.86 5.58
C MET A 1 31.07 5.39 5.58
N LYS A 2 30.42 5.95 4.56
CA LYS A 2 30.15 7.40 4.50
C LYS A 2 28.77 7.64 5.10
N LYS A 3 28.74 8.34 6.24
CA LYS A 3 27.48 8.81 6.85
C LYS A 3 26.91 9.94 5.97
N VAL A 4 25.75 9.73 5.38
CA VAL A 4 25.03 10.77 4.65
C VAL A 4 23.93 11.27 5.57
N ILE A 5 24.07 12.51 6.04
CA ILE A 5 23.00 13.25 6.72
C ILE A 5 22.24 13.99 5.63
N LEU A 6 21.04 13.53 5.32
CA LEU A 6 20.13 14.27 4.42
C LEU A 6 19.22 15.15 5.26
N LEU A 7 19.50 16.44 5.25
CA LEU A 7 18.58 17.49 5.67
C LEU A 7 17.61 17.74 4.50
N ALA A 8 16.39 17.24 4.59
CA ALA A 8 15.35 17.58 3.63
C ALA A 8 14.76 18.96 3.99
N SER A 9 15.29 20.00 3.33
CA SER A 9 14.66 21.32 3.32
C SER A 9 13.46 21.30 2.38
N GLY A 10 12.24 21.16 2.96
CA GLY A 10 10.99 21.31 2.23
C GLY A 10 10.77 22.78 1.88
N LEU A 11 10.83 23.12 0.58
CA LEU A 11 10.35 24.41 0.09
C LEU A 11 8.83 24.52 0.31
N LEU A 12 8.41 25.59 0.97
CA LEU A 12 7.02 25.99 1.11
C LEU A 12 6.41 26.32 -0.27
N CYS A 13 5.52 25.49 -0.76
CA CYS A 13 4.49 25.89 -1.72
C CYS A 13 3.19 26.08 -0.94
N SER A 14 2.91 27.29 -0.50
CA SER A 14 1.63 27.69 0.07
C SER A 14 0.65 28.02 -1.06
N SER A 15 -0.28 27.12 -1.36
CA SER A 15 -1.49 27.51 -2.07
C SER A 15 -2.49 28.09 -1.07
N LEU A 16 -2.69 29.40 -1.10
CA LEU A 16 -3.77 30.07 -0.41
C LEU A 16 -5.10 29.72 -1.08
N VAL A 17 -5.86 28.83 -0.49
CA VAL A 17 -7.26 28.60 -0.87
C VAL A 17 -8.13 29.35 0.12
N PHE A 18 -8.81 30.38 -0.36
CA PHE A 18 -9.85 31.07 0.41
C PHE A 18 -11.13 30.22 0.33
N ALA A 19 -11.46 29.50 1.38
CA ALA A 19 -12.73 28.80 1.52
C ALA A 19 -13.74 29.71 2.24
N SER A 20 -14.88 29.95 1.61
CA SER A 20 -15.98 30.77 2.13
C SER A 20 -17.22 29.96 2.53
N ASP A 21 -17.06 28.68 2.93
CA ASP A 21 -18.19 27.82 3.29
C ASP A 21 -17.97 27.18 4.69
N PRO A 22 -18.90 27.39 5.65
CA PRO A 22 -18.80 26.78 6.99
C PRO A 22 -18.77 25.25 7.00
N ALA A 23 -19.32 24.60 5.95
CA ALA A 23 -19.22 23.14 5.77
C ALA A 23 -17.79 22.67 5.43
N ALA A 24 -16.93 23.56 4.92
CA ALA A 24 -15.52 23.28 4.63
C ALA A 24 -14.66 23.30 5.91
N ILE A 25 -15.09 24.00 6.97
CA ILE A 25 -14.37 24.09 8.24
C ILE A 25 -14.37 22.73 8.94
N ASP A 26 -15.44 21.96 8.84
CA ASP A 26 -15.51 20.61 9.42
C ASP A 26 -14.59 19.60 8.69
N SER A 27 -14.27 19.85 7.43
CA SER A 27 -13.31 19.03 6.66
C SER A 27 -11.84 19.41 6.94
N LEU A 28 -11.57 20.65 7.30
CA LEU A 28 -10.23 21.16 7.67
C LEU A 28 -9.80 20.74 9.08
N ILE A 29 -10.75 20.51 10.00
CA ILE A 29 -10.52 19.91 11.32
C ILE A 29 -10.00 18.46 11.17
N ASN A 30 -10.17 17.84 10.03
CA ASN A 30 -9.72 16.49 9.69
C ASN A 30 -8.20 16.35 9.39
N LEU A 31 -7.39 17.40 9.49
CA LEU A 31 -5.92 17.29 9.55
C LEU A 31 -5.44 16.48 10.78
N GLN A 32 -6.31 16.32 11.77
CA GLN A 32 -6.17 15.42 12.92
C GLN A 32 -6.89 14.08 12.70
N GLY A 33 -7.14 13.68 11.45
CA GLY A 33 -7.96 12.54 11.07
C GLY A 33 -7.58 11.23 11.78
N VAL A 34 -8.58 10.39 11.94
CA VAL A 34 -8.43 9.05 12.49
C VAL A 34 -7.72 8.15 11.49
N VAL A 35 -6.67 7.46 11.91
CA VAL A 35 -5.89 6.51 11.11
C VAL A 35 -6.02 5.10 11.69
N ILE A 36 -5.94 4.10 10.82
CA ILE A 36 -5.99 2.68 11.19
C ILE A 36 -4.60 2.04 11.05
N SER A 37 -3.83 2.49 10.07
CA SER A 37 -2.55 1.86 9.68
C SER A 37 -1.49 1.87 10.79
N ALA A 38 -1.63 2.74 11.78
CA ALA A 38 -0.67 2.87 12.86
C ALA A 38 -0.90 1.93 14.06
N ASN A 39 -2.10 1.33 14.18
CA ASN A 39 -2.45 0.52 15.37
C ASN A 39 -3.49 -0.57 15.10
N LYS A 40 -3.75 -0.94 13.83
CA LYS A 40 -4.82 -1.87 13.40
C LYS A 40 -6.26 -1.43 13.75
N VAL A 41 -6.42 -0.58 14.74
CA VAL A 41 -7.70 0.04 15.15
C VAL A 41 -7.66 1.54 14.93
N GLN A 42 -8.82 2.18 14.94
CA GLN A 42 -8.92 3.62 14.77
C GLN A 42 -8.28 4.37 15.93
N VAL A 43 -7.27 5.18 15.63
CA VAL A 43 -6.58 6.05 16.59
C VAL A 43 -6.49 7.47 16.02
N ASN A 44 -6.41 8.47 16.89
CA ASN A 44 -6.17 9.83 16.46
C ASN A 44 -4.72 9.95 15.93
N ARG A 45 -4.57 10.49 14.71
CA ARG A 45 -3.26 10.69 14.08
C ARG A 45 -2.32 11.54 14.95
N SER A 46 -2.84 12.52 15.67
CA SER A 46 -2.05 13.39 16.56
C SER A 46 -1.49 12.68 17.80
N SER A 47 -1.97 11.48 18.13
CA SER A 47 -1.45 10.67 19.25
C SER A 47 -0.42 9.62 18.83
N VAL A 48 -0.17 9.49 17.52
CA VAL A 48 0.75 8.48 16.95
C VAL A 48 2.12 9.11 16.71
N PRO A 49 3.22 8.50 17.18
CA PRO A 49 4.57 9.05 17.01
C PRO A 49 5.17 8.83 15.61
N LEU A 50 4.41 8.25 14.68
CA LEU A 50 4.82 8.02 13.30
C LEU A 50 4.36 9.15 12.39
N THR A 51 5.14 9.46 11.37
CA THR A 51 4.72 10.39 10.33
C THR A 51 3.81 9.68 9.33
N ILE A 52 2.54 10.09 9.30
CA ILE A 52 1.51 9.50 8.43
C ILE A 52 0.92 10.60 7.54
N SER A 53 0.90 10.35 6.23
CA SER A 53 0.12 11.15 5.28
C SER A 53 -1.21 10.46 5.02
N VAL A 54 -2.27 11.23 4.98
CA VAL A 54 -3.61 10.76 4.61
C VAL A 54 -4.03 11.53 3.37
N ILE A 55 -4.38 10.81 2.33
CA ILE A 55 -4.92 11.34 1.09
C ILE A 55 -6.38 10.92 1.06
N ASP A 56 -7.27 11.87 1.10
CA ASP A 56 -8.69 11.63 1.13
C ASP A 56 -9.28 11.42 -0.28
N ARG A 57 -10.53 11.04 -0.29
CA ARG A 57 -11.25 10.78 -1.52
C ARG A 57 -11.38 12.01 -2.42
N GLU A 58 -11.56 13.18 -1.86
CA GLU A 58 -11.72 14.41 -2.62
C GLU A 58 -10.44 14.73 -3.40
N GLN A 59 -9.28 14.59 -2.77
CA GLN A 59 -7.98 14.73 -3.43
C GLN A 59 -7.77 13.69 -4.53
N ILE A 60 -8.21 12.44 -4.31
CA ILE A 60 -8.12 11.37 -5.32
C ILE A 60 -9.06 11.64 -6.49
N GLU A 61 -10.31 12.05 -6.24
CA GLU A 61 -11.30 12.33 -7.29
C GLU A 61 -11.00 13.62 -8.08
N ALA A 62 -10.26 14.57 -7.50
CA ALA A 62 -9.79 15.78 -8.19
C ALA A 62 -8.70 15.47 -9.23
N SER A 63 -8.02 14.33 -9.12
CA SER A 63 -7.02 13.89 -10.09
C SER A 63 -7.68 13.26 -11.32
N SER A 64 -7.06 13.46 -12.49
CA SER A 64 -7.41 12.76 -13.73
C SER A 64 -6.74 11.41 -13.91
N GLU A 65 -5.85 11.02 -12.98
CA GLU A 65 -5.11 9.78 -13.04
C GLU A 65 -6.02 8.56 -12.84
N SER A 66 -5.77 7.50 -13.58
CA SER A 66 -6.45 6.21 -13.39
C SER A 66 -5.78 5.38 -12.32
N ALA A 67 -4.45 5.39 -12.32
CA ALA A 67 -3.63 4.71 -11.33
C ALA A 67 -3.53 5.54 -10.05
N LEU A 68 -3.54 4.87 -8.92
CA LEU A 68 -3.49 5.53 -7.61
C LEU A 68 -2.09 6.08 -7.27
N LEU A 69 -1.02 5.36 -7.59
CA LEU A 69 0.33 5.73 -7.17
C LEU A 69 0.80 7.10 -7.70
N PRO A 70 0.50 7.53 -8.93
CA PRO A 70 0.76 8.89 -9.37
C PRO A 70 0.10 9.97 -8.52
N VAL A 71 -1.14 9.73 -8.11
CA VAL A 71 -1.87 10.64 -7.20
C VAL A 71 -1.14 10.76 -5.86
N LEU A 72 -0.69 9.63 -5.31
CA LEU A 72 0.04 9.62 -4.04
C LEU A 72 1.37 10.38 -4.13
N SER A 73 2.10 10.26 -5.24
CA SER A 73 3.38 10.97 -5.41
C SER A 73 3.23 12.50 -5.47
N GLN A 74 2.05 13.00 -5.83
CA GLN A 74 1.73 14.43 -5.82
C GLN A 74 1.42 14.97 -4.42
N HIS A 75 0.89 14.12 -3.53
CA HIS A 75 0.37 14.53 -2.23
C HIS A 75 1.22 14.07 -1.03
N VAL A 76 2.11 13.09 -1.21
CA VAL A 76 2.91 12.51 -0.12
C VAL A 76 4.36 12.96 -0.20
N PRO A 77 4.81 13.87 0.68
CA PRO A 77 6.19 14.31 0.70
C PRO A 77 7.18 13.14 0.87
N GLY A 78 8.17 13.05 0.00
CA GLY A 78 9.20 12.01 0.03
C GLY A 78 8.76 10.66 -0.52
N LEU A 79 7.56 10.54 -1.07
CA LEU A 79 7.15 9.38 -1.85
C LEU A 79 7.48 9.62 -3.32
N PHE A 80 8.20 8.70 -3.91
CA PHE A 80 8.52 8.68 -5.34
C PHE A 80 8.00 7.39 -5.96
N VAL A 81 7.35 7.51 -7.11
CA VAL A 81 6.83 6.39 -7.88
C VAL A 81 7.31 6.52 -9.33
N THR A 82 7.87 5.44 -9.87
CA THR A 82 8.15 5.37 -11.31
C THR A 82 6.83 5.22 -12.05
N GLN A 83 6.58 6.11 -13.00
CA GLN A 83 5.39 6.06 -13.86
C GLN A 83 5.81 5.78 -15.30
N LYS A 84 4.99 5.02 -16.01
CA LYS A 84 5.09 4.84 -17.45
C LYS A 84 3.72 5.05 -18.10
N GLY A 85 3.75 5.54 -19.33
CA GLY A 85 2.53 5.83 -20.07
C GLY A 85 1.75 7.03 -19.54
N ILE A 86 0.70 7.39 -20.27
CA ILE A 86 -0.14 8.56 -20.01
C ILE A 86 -1.27 8.30 -19.01
N THR A 87 -1.51 7.04 -18.66
CA THR A 87 -2.51 6.65 -17.66
C THR A 87 -1.93 6.52 -16.26
N GLY A 88 -0.62 6.73 -16.09
CA GLY A 88 0.10 6.53 -14.84
C GLY A 88 0.38 5.06 -14.51
N PHE A 89 0.01 4.15 -15.40
CA PHE A 89 0.29 2.71 -15.29
C PHE A 89 1.57 2.35 -16.06
N GLY A 90 2.04 1.15 -15.82
CA GLY A 90 3.15 0.53 -16.52
C GLY A 90 4.28 0.12 -15.60
N VAL A 91 5.13 -0.73 -16.13
CA VAL A 91 6.31 -1.24 -15.46
C VAL A 91 7.55 -0.46 -15.86
N SER A 92 8.47 -0.29 -14.92
CA SER A 92 9.80 0.26 -15.22
C SER A 92 10.71 -0.80 -15.81
N GLU A 93 11.88 -0.36 -16.27
CA GLU A 93 12.96 -1.24 -16.68
C GLU A 93 13.18 -2.33 -15.63
N GLY A 94 13.02 -3.59 -16.05
CA GLY A 94 13.21 -4.75 -15.21
C GLY A 94 12.03 -5.15 -14.31
N ALA A 95 10.83 -4.63 -14.44
CA ALA A 95 9.55 -5.12 -13.88
C ALA A 95 8.57 -3.99 -13.48
N ALA A 96 7.71 -4.25 -12.51
CA ALA A 96 6.83 -3.28 -11.87
C ALA A 96 7.62 -2.08 -11.35
N GLY A 97 7.09 -0.89 -11.49
CA GLY A 97 7.74 0.35 -11.12
C GLY A 97 8.29 0.39 -9.68
N THR A 98 9.17 1.31 -9.43
CA THR A 98 9.76 1.51 -8.11
C THR A 98 8.86 2.43 -7.28
N VAL A 99 8.56 2.01 -6.05
CA VAL A 99 7.92 2.84 -5.02
C VAL A 99 8.94 3.09 -3.93
N ASN A 100 9.28 4.35 -3.70
CA ASN A 100 10.26 4.77 -2.70
C ASN A 100 9.62 5.72 -1.70
N ILE A 101 9.93 5.57 -0.44
CA ILE A 101 9.62 6.53 0.61
C ILE A 101 10.93 6.95 1.26
N ARG A 102 11.26 8.25 1.21
CA ARG A 102 12.50 8.81 1.77
C ARG A 102 13.78 8.13 1.25
N GLY A 103 13.78 7.71 -0.01
CA GLY A 103 14.89 7.02 -0.66
C GLY A 103 14.99 5.52 -0.36
N VAL A 104 14.11 4.98 0.48
CA VAL A 104 14.02 3.53 0.77
C VAL A 104 12.91 2.92 -0.05
N GLY A 105 13.19 2.01 -0.98
CA GLY A 105 12.11 1.45 -1.80
C GLY A 105 12.50 0.43 -2.86
N SER A 106 13.73 0.42 -3.36
CA SER A 106 14.15 -0.60 -4.31
C SER A 106 14.07 -2.00 -3.68
N GLY A 107 13.59 -2.99 -4.42
CA GLY A 107 13.56 -4.37 -3.96
C GLY A 107 12.49 -4.68 -2.89
N ASN A 108 11.28 -4.13 -3.01
CA ASN A 108 10.12 -4.45 -2.13
C ASN A 108 10.24 -3.96 -0.68
N LYS A 109 10.73 -2.78 -0.49
CA LYS A 109 10.92 -2.18 0.84
C LYS A 109 9.72 -1.31 1.29
N VAL A 110 8.75 -1.07 0.39
CA VAL A 110 7.49 -0.38 0.68
C VAL A 110 6.34 -1.35 0.48
N LEU A 111 5.59 -1.60 1.54
CA LEU A 111 4.48 -2.53 1.54
C LEU A 111 3.18 -1.84 1.11
N MET A 112 2.53 -2.42 0.09
CA MET A 112 1.18 -2.03 -0.30
C MET A 112 0.15 -2.89 0.42
N LEU A 113 -0.91 -2.26 0.91
CA LEU A 113 -2.01 -2.94 1.58
C LEU A 113 -3.36 -2.54 0.95
N PHE A 114 -4.30 -3.48 0.89
CA PHE A 114 -5.74 -3.21 0.77
C PHE A 114 -6.43 -3.52 2.10
N ASP A 115 -7.04 -2.51 2.70
CA ASP A 115 -7.72 -2.63 4.00
C ASP A 115 -6.88 -3.35 5.08
N GLY A 116 -5.56 -3.09 5.06
CA GLY A 116 -4.59 -3.69 5.98
C GLY A 116 -4.07 -5.07 5.57
N GLN A 117 -4.42 -5.56 4.37
CA GLN A 117 -3.98 -6.86 3.85
C GLN A 117 -2.84 -6.68 2.85
N PRO A 118 -1.74 -7.43 2.97
CA PRO A 118 -0.57 -7.30 2.10
C PRO A 118 -0.88 -7.62 0.63
N GLN A 119 -0.36 -6.79 -0.27
CA GLN A 119 -0.53 -6.91 -1.72
C GLN A 119 0.83 -6.96 -2.42
N TRP A 120 1.25 -8.14 -2.90
CA TRP A 120 2.45 -8.29 -3.73
C TRP A 120 2.38 -9.54 -4.62
N ALA A 121 3.23 -9.59 -5.64
CA ALA A 121 3.42 -10.78 -6.47
C ALA A 121 4.32 -11.80 -5.74
N GLY A 122 3.82 -13.01 -5.50
CA GLY A 122 4.49 -14.01 -4.66
C GLY A 122 5.87 -14.43 -5.12
N VAL A 123 6.13 -14.54 -6.44
CA VAL A 123 7.45 -14.93 -6.97
C VAL A 123 8.45 -13.78 -6.86
N PHE A 124 8.07 -12.58 -7.29
CA PHE A 124 8.95 -11.42 -7.37
C PHE A 124 8.93 -10.55 -6.11
N GLY A 125 7.94 -10.75 -5.24
CA GLY A 125 7.79 -10.02 -3.99
C GLY A 125 7.46 -8.53 -4.15
N HIS A 126 7.25 -7.99 -5.34
CA HIS A 126 6.99 -6.58 -5.55
C HIS A 126 5.49 -6.26 -5.67
N SER A 127 5.13 -5.04 -5.33
CA SER A 127 3.80 -4.51 -5.61
C SER A 127 3.58 -4.35 -7.11
N LEU A 128 2.32 -4.51 -7.53
CA LEU A 128 1.89 -4.31 -8.92
C LEU A 128 1.02 -3.06 -8.99
N PRO A 129 1.62 -1.89 -9.28
CA PRO A 129 0.93 -0.60 -9.25
C PRO A 129 -0.24 -0.51 -10.22
N ASP A 130 -0.22 -1.30 -11.29
CA ASP A 130 -1.27 -1.34 -12.31
C ASP A 130 -2.61 -1.86 -11.80
N THR A 131 -2.63 -2.51 -10.65
CA THR A 131 -3.86 -3.04 -10.06
C THR A 131 -4.54 -2.07 -9.10
N TYR A 132 -3.91 -0.94 -8.77
CA TYR A 132 -4.41 0.03 -7.80
C TYR A 132 -5.18 1.15 -8.50
N VAL A 133 -6.47 0.91 -8.74
CA VAL A 133 -7.35 1.81 -9.47
C VAL A 133 -7.93 2.87 -8.52
N ALA A 134 -7.78 4.14 -8.88
CA ALA A 134 -8.15 5.27 -8.03
C ALA A 134 -9.65 5.34 -7.69
N SER A 135 -10.54 4.86 -8.59
CA SER A 135 -12.00 4.95 -8.41
C SER A 135 -12.59 4.15 -7.26
N ASP A 136 -11.90 3.09 -6.82
CA ASP A 136 -12.39 2.18 -5.79
C ASP A 136 -11.86 2.52 -4.39
N VAL A 137 -11.13 3.64 -4.28
CA VAL A 137 -10.45 4.07 -3.06
C VAL A 137 -11.27 5.10 -2.31
N GLU A 138 -11.38 4.94 -1.00
CA GLU A 138 -11.97 5.91 -0.07
C GLU A 138 -10.93 6.91 0.43
N ARG A 139 -9.77 6.40 0.85
CA ARG A 139 -8.60 7.18 1.24
C ARG A 139 -7.37 6.30 1.24
N VAL A 140 -6.21 6.93 1.31
CA VAL A 140 -4.93 6.23 1.47
C VAL A 140 -4.20 6.77 2.69
N GLU A 141 -3.68 5.86 3.50
CA GLU A 141 -2.84 6.17 4.63
C GLU A 141 -1.41 5.73 4.33
N VAL A 142 -0.45 6.65 4.36
CA VAL A 142 0.95 6.36 4.05
C VAL A 142 1.81 6.58 5.30
N ILE A 143 2.35 5.49 5.84
CA ILE A 143 3.36 5.53 6.90
C ILE A 143 4.71 5.81 6.24
N ARG A 144 5.33 6.95 6.57
CA ARG A 144 6.63 7.36 6.04
C ARG A 144 7.77 6.93 6.95
N GLY A 145 8.10 5.66 6.92
CA GLY A 145 9.09 4.99 7.78
C GLY A 145 8.66 3.56 8.08
N PRO A 146 9.43 2.79 8.86
CA PRO A 146 9.15 1.39 9.11
C PRO A 146 7.75 1.12 9.67
N GLY A 147 7.03 0.20 9.02
CA GLY A 147 5.75 -0.34 9.47
C GLY A 147 5.81 -1.82 9.85
N SER A 148 7.02 -2.38 9.94
CA SER A 148 7.22 -3.83 10.12
C SER A 148 6.70 -4.36 11.46
N LEU A 149 6.53 -3.52 12.48
CA LEU A 149 5.88 -3.92 13.74
C LEU A 149 4.48 -4.49 13.48
N LEU A 150 3.67 -3.84 12.65
CA LEU A 150 2.28 -4.25 12.40
C LEU A 150 2.12 -5.18 11.21
N TYR A 151 3.00 -5.08 10.23
CA TYR A 151 2.81 -5.70 8.92
C TYR A 151 3.90 -6.68 8.51
N GLY A 152 4.97 -6.78 9.31
CA GLY A 152 6.07 -7.71 9.08
C GLY A 152 7.00 -7.29 7.95
N SER A 153 7.52 -8.27 7.25
CA SER A 153 8.43 -8.09 6.12
C SER A 153 7.86 -7.16 5.04
N ASN A 154 8.77 -6.54 4.28
CA ASN A 154 8.51 -5.63 3.16
C ASN A 154 7.95 -4.23 3.55
N ALA A 155 7.65 -4.01 4.84
CA ALA A 155 7.26 -2.71 5.38
C ALA A 155 8.46 -1.92 5.93
N MET A 156 9.66 -2.17 5.42
CA MET A 156 10.91 -1.59 5.88
C MET A 156 10.98 -0.09 5.63
N GLY A 157 10.73 0.37 4.39
CA GLY A 157 10.77 1.78 4.01
C GLY A 157 9.47 2.54 4.29
N GLY A 158 8.36 1.83 4.39
CA GLY A 158 7.05 2.41 4.62
C GLY A 158 5.89 1.49 4.29
N VAL A 159 4.69 2.00 4.52
CA VAL A 159 3.43 1.31 4.21
C VAL A 159 2.49 2.25 3.49
N VAL A 160 1.89 1.78 2.42
CA VAL A 160 0.80 2.44 1.72
C VAL A 160 -0.46 1.59 1.91
N ASN A 161 -1.36 2.02 2.79
CA ASN A 161 -2.61 1.32 3.04
C ASN A 161 -3.74 1.97 2.25
N ILE A 162 -4.20 1.28 1.24
CA ILE A 162 -5.33 1.68 0.40
C ILE A 162 -6.59 1.20 1.09
N ILE A 163 -7.38 2.15 1.59
CA ILE A 163 -8.66 1.86 2.21
C ILE A 163 -9.73 1.92 1.14
N THR A 164 -10.35 0.78 0.89
CA THR A 164 -11.33 0.64 -0.16
C THR A 164 -12.65 1.32 0.21
N ARG A 165 -13.41 1.61 -0.81
CA ARG A 165 -14.67 2.32 -0.68
C ARG A 165 -15.77 1.42 -0.15
N HIS A 166 -16.50 1.92 0.83
CA HIS A 166 -17.73 1.30 1.34
C HIS A 166 -18.91 2.26 1.19
N HIS A 167 -20.06 1.76 0.81
CA HIS A 167 -21.26 2.60 0.74
C HIS A 167 -21.87 2.78 2.13
N LYS A 168 -21.59 3.93 2.77
CA LYS A 168 -22.04 4.25 4.14
C LYS A 168 -23.42 4.93 4.20
N GLN A 169 -23.79 5.66 3.15
CA GLN A 169 -25.06 6.39 3.09
C GLN A 169 -26.23 5.42 2.94
N LYS A 170 -27.34 5.65 3.69
CA LYS A 170 -28.54 4.84 3.54
C LYS A 170 -29.14 5.02 2.13
N GLY A 171 -29.68 3.93 1.60
CA GLY A 171 -30.31 3.91 0.29
C GLY A 171 -29.41 3.34 -0.82
N ARG A 172 -29.66 3.78 -2.04
CA ARG A 172 -28.96 3.32 -3.24
C ARG A 172 -28.38 4.51 -4.00
N ARG A 173 -27.14 4.37 -4.46
CA ARG A 173 -26.48 5.36 -5.30
C ARG A 173 -25.75 4.68 -6.45
N THR A 174 -26.04 5.14 -7.68
CA THR A 174 -25.30 4.72 -8.87
C THR A 174 -24.52 5.91 -9.40
N GLN A 175 -23.26 5.68 -9.78
CA GLN A 175 -22.40 6.66 -10.44
C GLN A 175 -21.86 6.06 -11.73
N ALA A 176 -21.79 6.86 -12.78
CA ALA A 176 -21.11 6.53 -14.02
C ALA A 176 -20.16 7.68 -14.38
N ARG A 177 -18.99 7.35 -14.88
CA ARG A 177 -17.99 8.31 -15.35
C ARG A 177 -17.47 7.86 -16.71
N VAL A 178 -17.40 8.80 -17.65
CA VAL A 178 -16.81 8.60 -18.97
C VAL A 178 -15.83 9.74 -19.21
N MET A 179 -14.62 9.40 -19.63
CA MET A 179 -13.59 10.37 -20.01
C MET A 179 -12.98 9.98 -21.34
N TYR A 180 -12.64 10.97 -22.13
CA TYR A 180 -11.93 10.83 -23.39
C TYR A 180 -10.81 11.86 -23.47
N GLY A 181 -9.64 11.48 -23.95
CA GLY A 181 -8.47 12.34 -24.00
C GLY A 181 -7.52 12.02 -25.14
N SER A 182 -6.36 12.67 -25.16
CA SER A 182 -5.31 12.49 -26.15
C SER A 182 -4.87 11.03 -26.24
N TYR A 183 -4.29 10.65 -27.39
CA TYR A 183 -3.83 9.28 -27.67
C TYR A 183 -4.93 8.24 -27.57
N ASN A 184 -6.17 8.62 -27.95
CA ASN A 184 -7.34 7.76 -27.84
C ASN A 184 -7.54 7.18 -26.42
N THR A 185 -7.19 7.97 -25.41
CA THR A 185 -7.36 7.58 -24.00
C THR A 185 -8.85 7.59 -23.66
N GLN A 186 -9.33 6.48 -23.16
CA GLN A 186 -10.73 6.26 -22.81
C GLN A 186 -10.81 5.67 -21.42
N LYS A 187 -11.70 6.22 -20.59
CA LYS A 187 -11.93 5.74 -19.23
C LYS A 187 -13.43 5.62 -18.99
N TYR A 188 -13.85 4.46 -18.53
CA TYR A 188 -15.23 4.13 -18.24
C TYR A 188 -15.33 3.57 -16.83
N MET A 189 -16.23 4.09 -16.03
CA MET A 189 -16.50 3.61 -14.70
C MET A 189 -17.99 3.59 -14.44
N VAL A 190 -18.47 2.50 -13.85
CA VAL A 190 -19.81 2.40 -13.27
C VAL A 190 -19.67 1.78 -11.88
N ASN A 191 -20.29 2.41 -10.89
CA ASN A 191 -20.43 1.80 -9.58
C ASN A 191 -21.85 1.93 -9.04
N ASN A 192 -22.24 0.97 -8.20
CA ASN A 192 -23.52 0.94 -7.51
C ASN A 192 -23.29 0.65 -6.03
N GLY A 193 -23.69 1.58 -5.19
CA GLY A 193 -23.72 1.43 -3.74
C GLY A 193 -25.14 1.19 -3.23
N PHE A 194 -25.26 0.30 -2.26
CA PHE A 194 -26.50 -0.05 -1.61
C PHE A 194 -26.29 -0.21 -0.11
N ASN A 195 -27.17 0.39 0.71
CA ASN A 195 -27.12 0.26 2.17
C ASN A 195 -28.53 0.35 2.74
N VAL A 196 -29.09 -0.80 3.08
CA VAL A 196 -30.45 -0.89 3.64
C VAL A 196 -30.49 -1.92 4.75
N GLY A 197 -31.01 -1.52 5.90
CA GLY A 197 -31.09 -2.36 7.09
C GLY A 197 -29.70 -2.76 7.59
N LYS A 198 -29.43 -4.06 7.60
CA LYS A 198 -28.15 -4.64 8.06
C LYS A 198 -27.17 -4.91 6.92
N PHE A 199 -27.58 -4.76 5.67
CA PHE A 199 -26.81 -5.11 4.50
C PHE A 199 -26.29 -3.86 3.77
N SER A 200 -25.03 -3.91 3.39
CA SER A 200 -24.39 -2.91 2.52
C SER A 200 -23.63 -3.59 1.39
N SER A 201 -23.60 -2.96 0.23
CA SER A 201 -22.75 -3.39 -0.88
C SER A 201 -22.25 -2.19 -1.68
N LEU A 202 -21.07 -2.37 -2.27
CA LEU A 202 -20.56 -1.52 -3.34
C LEU A 202 -20.00 -2.44 -4.43
N ILE A 203 -20.47 -2.25 -5.65
CA ILE A 203 -19.95 -2.98 -6.82
C ILE A 203 -19.49 -1.94 -7.83
N SER A 204 -18.29 -2.09 -8.38
CA SER A 204 -17.76 -1.24 -9.43
C SER A 204 -17.15 -2.04 -10.55
N ILE A 205 -17.19 -1.47 -11.75
CA ILE A 205 -16.48 -1.95 -12.95
C ILE A 205 -15.83 -0.72 -13.60
N ASN A 206 -14.54 -0.87 -13.90
CA ASN A 206 -13.75 0.15 -14.57
C ASN A 206 -13.07 -0.46 -15.80
N HIS A 207 -12.95 0.36 -16.85
CA HIS A 207 -12.18 0.02 -18.04
C HIS A 207 -11.44 1.26 -18.53
N ASP A 208 -10.12 1.19 -18.55
CA ASP A 208 -9.27 2.26 -19.04
C ASP A 208 -8.38 1.73 -20.16
N ARG A 209 -8.24 2.53 -21.23
CA ARG A 209 -7.36 2.21 -22.34
C ARG A 209 -6.69 3.46 -22.91
N THR A 210 -5.56 3.28 -23.57
CA THR A 210 -4.90 4.29 -24.39
C THR A 210 -4.08 3.62 -25.49
N ASP A 211 -3.94 4.28 -26.63
CA ASP A 211 -3.02 3.83 -27.69
C ASP A 211 -1.56 4.25 -27.38
N GLY A 212 -1.36 5.06 -26.33
CA GLY A 212 -0.04 5.51 -25.88
C GLY A 212 0.50 6.70 -26.67
N HIS A 213 1.48 7.39 -26.08
CA HIS A 213 2.09 8.59 -26.64
C HIS A 213 3.16 8.32 -27.70
N ARG A 214 3.53 7.04 -27.90
CA ARG A 214 4.48 6.55 -28.92
C ARG A 214 4.23 5.08 -29.24
N SER A 215 4.84 4.56 -30.28
CA SER A 215 4.74 3.13 -30.65
C SER A 215 5.12 2.21 -29.50
N ASN A 216 4.42 1.09 -29.36
CA ASN A 216 4.62 0.08 -28.31
C ASN A 216 4.42 0.62 -26.87
N SER A 217 3.49 1.57 -26.70
CA SER A 217 3.16 2.12 -25.37
C SER A 217 1.65 2.07 -25.07
N ASP A 218 0.92 1.20 -25.73
CA ASP A 218 -0.49 0.98 -25.48
C ASP A 218 -0.72 0.31 -24.12
N PHE A 219 -1.84 0.66 -23.51
CA PHE A 219 -2.26 0.14 -22.21
C PHE A 219 -3.76 -0.11 -22.22
N ASN A 220 -4.18 -1.21 -21.59
CA ASN A 220 -5.57 -1.55 -21.39
C ASN A 220 -5.72 -2.29 -20.05
N ILE A 221 -6.66 -1.83 -19.23
CA ILE A 221 -7.02 -2.50 -17.98
C ILE A 221 -8.55 -2.58 -17.85
N THR A 222 -9.03 -3.71 -17.39
CA THR A 222 -10.39 -3.87 -16.89
C THR A 222 -10.31 -4.38 -15.47
N ASN A 223 -10.94 -3.69 -14.53
CA ASN A 223 -11.07 -4.16 -13.17
C ASN A 223 -12.52 -4.18 -12.69
N GLY A 224 -12.82 -5.15 -11.84
CA GLY A 224 -14.07 -5.28 -11.12
C GLY A 224 -13.79 -5.33 -9.62
N PHE A 225 -14.59 -4.63 -8.82
CA PHE A 225 -14.53 -4.62 -7.37
C PHE A 225 -15.92 -4.84 -6.79
N ALA A 226 -16.01 -5.65 -5.76
CA ALA A 226 -17.22 -5.84 -4.97
C ALA A 226 -16.88 -5.86 -3.49
N ASN A 227 -17.57 -5.03 -2.70
CA ASN A 227 -17.56 -5.05 -1.26
C ASN A 227 -18.96 -5.37 -0.77
N LEU A 228 -19.08 -6.33 0.15
CA LEU A 228 -20.31 -6.73 0.79
C LEU A 228 -20.15 -6.61 2.31
N GLY A 229 -21.14 -6.04 3.00
CA GLY A 229 -21.13 -5.89 4.44
C GLY A 229 -22.45 -6.33 5.06
N TYR A 230 -22.38 -7.02 6.19
CA TYR A 230 -23.54 -7.40 7.00
C TYR A 230 -23.30 -7.10 8.48
N ALA A 231 -24.12 -6.23 9.06
CA ALA A 231 -24.11 -5.91 10.49
C ALA A 231 -25.05 -6.89 11.22
N PHE A 232 -24.48 -7.85 11.97
CA PHE A 232 -25.27 -8.77 12.79
C PHE A 232 -26.04 -8.01 13.88
N ASN A 233 -25.30 -7.10 14.54
CA ASN A 233 -25.81 -6.17 15.54
C ASN A 233 -24.87 -4.94 15.60
N GLU A 234 -25.00 -4.10 16.63
CA GLU A 234 -24.16 -2.91 16.86
C GLU A 234 -22.69 -3.23 17.19
N HIS A 235 -22.40 -4.46 17.60
CA HIS A 235 -21.07 -4.90 18.03
C HIS A 235 -20.33 -5.73 16.99
N TYR A 236 -21.02 -6.45 16.11
CA TYR A 236 -20.43 -7.40 15.18
C TYR A 236 -20.82 -7.10 13.74
N LYS A 237 -19.83 -7.00 12.88
CA LYS A 237 -19.97 -6.80 11.44
C LYS A 237 -19.10 -7.78 10.68
N MET A 238 -19.62 -8.33 9.60
CA MET A 238 -18.84 -9.09 8.61
C MET A 238 -18.73 -8.28 7.33
N THR A 239 -17.54 -8.26 6.75
CA THR A 239 -17.28 -7.68 5.43
C THR A 239 -16.58 -8.70 4.55
N GLY A 240 -16.86 -8.67 3.26
CA GLY A 240 -16.17 -9.45 2.26
C GLY A 240 -15.88 -8.59 1.03
N ASP A 241 -14.67 -8.75 0.48
CA ASP A 241 -14.21 -7.99 -0.67
C ASP A 241 -13.67 -8.93 -1.73
N VAL A 242 -13.93 -8.61 -2.99
CA VAL A 242 -13.31 -9.25 -4.14
C VAL A 242 -12.91 -8.16 -5.14
N SER A 243 -11.67 -8.22 -5.59
CA SER A 243 -11.15 -7.38 -6.68
C SER A 243 -10.47 -8.25 -7.73
N LEU A 244 -10.74 -7.95 -9.00
CA LEU A 244 -10.12 -8.58 -10.16
C LEU A 244 -9.64 -7.49 -11.10
N ALA A 245 -8.37 -7.56 -11.53
CA ALA A 245 -7.80 -6.64 -12.51
C ALA A 245 -7.09 -7.44 -13.61
N LYS A 246 -7.50 -7.21 -14.85
CA LYS A 246 -6.84 -7.78 -16.04
C LYS A 246 -6.28 -6.66 -16.87
N SER A 247 -4.96 -6.62 -16.99
CA SER A 247 -4.24 -5.63 -17.77
C SER A 247 -3.49 -6.25 -18.94
N LYS A 248 -3.41 -5.47 -20.02
CA LYS A 248 -2.55 -5.74 -21.18
C LYS A 248 -1.82 -4.45 -21.50
N PHE A 249 -0.53 -4.50 -21.63
CA PHE A 249 0.27 -3.32 -21.92
C PHE A 249 1.62 -3.68 -22.53
N GLN A 250 2.26 -2.67 -23.10
CA GLN A 250 3.57 -2.76 -23.73
C GLN A 250 4.55 -1.82 -23.02
N ASN A 251 5.81 -2.15 -23.07
CA ASN A 251 6.91 -1.31 -22.61
C ASN A 251 7.78 -0.93 -23.81
N PRO A 252 7.73 0.32 -24.27
CA PRO A 252 8.49 0.74 -25.44
C PRO A 252 9.98 0.92 -25.18
N GLY A 253 10.48 0.68 -23.97
CA GLY A 253 11.87 0.98 -23.57
C GLY A 253 12.18 2.47 -23.54
N LYS A 254 13.44 2.84 -23.53
CA LYS A 254 13.90 4.23 -23.66
C LYS A 254 13.85 4.68 -25.13
N THR A 255 13.81 5.97 -25.39
CA THR A 255 13.79 6.49 -26.78
C THR A 255 15.05 6.13 -27.58
N PHE A 256 16.18 6.01 -26.92
CA PHE A 256 17.48 5.64 -27.51
C PHE A 256 17.81 4.13 -27.33
N GLU A 257 17.04 3.41 -26.57
CA GLU A 257 17.09 1.95 -26.38
C GLU A 257 15.66 1.41 -26.44
N PRO A 258 15.00 1.42 -27.62
CA PRO A 258 13.62 0.96 -27.71
C PRO A 258 13.55 -0.56 -27.55
N VAL A 259 12.47 -1.04 -26.92
CA VAL A 259 12.16 -2.46 -26.82
C VAL A 259 11.09 -2.81 -27.84
N ILE A 260 11.37 -3.82 -28.64
CA ILE A 260 10.51 -4.34 -29.70
C ILE A 260 9.72 -5.54 -29.17
N ASP A 261 8.44 -5.63 -29.53
CA ASP A 261 7.54 -6.75 -29.23
C ASP A 261 7.36 -7.08 -27.74
N ASN A 262 7.65 -6.12 -26.83
CA ASN A 262 7.33 -6.31 -25.43
C ASN A 262 5.80 -6.33 -25.23
N LYS A 263 5.29 -7.40 -24.63
CA LYS A 263 3.85 -7.57 -24.37
C LYS A 263 3.64 -8.23 -23.00
N MET A 264 2.85 -7.58 -22.18
CA MET A 264 2.47 -8.08 -20.86
C MET A 264 0.97 -8.30 -20.78
N ASN A 265 0.57 -9.46 -20.27
CA ASN A 265 -0.83 -9.79 -19.97
C ASN A 265 -0.86 -10.34 -18.54
N ILE A 266 -1.45 -9.56 -17.65
CA ILE A 266 -1.44 -9.82 -16.21
C ILE A 266 -2.88 -9.87 -15.70
N LEU A 267 -3.20 -10.94 -14.97
CA LEU A 267 -4.42 -11.06 -14.18
C LEU A 267 -4.03 -11.05 -12.70
N ARG A 268 -4.62 -10.14 -11.93
CA ARG A 268 -4.50 -10.11 -10.47
C ARG A 268 -5.87 -10.20 -9.84
N GLY A 269 -5.94 -10.95 -8.76
CA GLY A 269 -7.15 -11.03 -7.96
C GLY A 269 -6.83 -10.96 -6.48
N THR A 270 -7.77 -10.44 -5.72
CA THR A 270 -7.78 -10.51 -4.26
C THR A 270 -9.19 -10.80 -3.77
N ALA A 271 -9.28 -11.65 -2.76
CA ALA A 271 -10.52 -11.91 -2.04
C ALA A 271 -10.24 -11.84 -0.55
N SER A 272 -11.14 -11.23 0.21
CA SER A 272 -10.99 -11.15 1.65
C SER A 272 -12.32 -11.28 2.38
N MET A 273 -12.22 -11.65 3.65
CA MET A 273 -13.34 -11.65 4.57
C MET A 273 -12.84 -11.20 5.94
N ALA A 274 -13.59 -10.32 6.59
CA ALA A 274 -13.32 -9.87 7.93
C ALA A 274 -14.55 -9.99 8.81
N LEU A 275 -14.40 -10.56 9.99
CA LEU A 275 -15.35 -10.47 11.09
C LEU A 275 -14.79 -9.47 12.12
N GLU A 276 -15.45 -8.34 12.23
CA GLU A 276 -15.05 -7.23 13.10
C GLU A 276 -15.93 -7.17 14.35
N ASN A 277 -15.33 -6.88 15.49
CA ASN A 277 -16.05 -6.60 16.73
C ASN A 277 -15.72 -5.18 17.24
N ASN A 278 -16.71 -4.56 17.90
CA ASN A 278 -16.55 -3.31 18.62
C ASN A 278 -17.50 -3.31 19.83
N GLN A 279 -16.96 -3.55 21.00
CA GLN A 279 -17.69 -3.64 22.26
C GLN A 279 -17.31 -2.51 23.23
N GLY A 280 -17.00 -1.32 22.71
CA GLY A 280 -16.63 -0.16 23.51
C GLY A 280 -15.20 -0.24 24.04
N LYS A 281 -14.92 -1.08 25.02
CA LYS A 281 -13.56 -1.27 25.57
C LYS A 281 -12.70 -2.29 24.79
N MET A 282 -13.33 -3.06 23.92
CA MET A 282 -12.68 -4.08 23.09
C MET A 282 -13.05 -3.85 21.64
N SER A 283 -12.07 -3.92 20.75
CA SER A 283 -12.28 -3.87 19.30
C SER A 283 -11.19 -4.64 18.56
N GLY A 284 -11.59 -5.43 17.60
CA GLY A 284 -10.66 -6.25 16.85
C GLY A 284 -11.26 -6.85 15.59
N ALA A 285 -10.52 -7.75 14.97
CA ALA A 285 -10.99 -8.47 13.80
C ALA A 285 -10.27 -9.81 13.62
N LEU A 286 -11.00 -10.77 13.08
CA LEU A 286 -10.47 -11.92 12.38
C LEU A 286 -10.57 -11.64 10.88
N ARG A 287 -9.45 -11.68 10.16
CA ARG A 287 -9.38 -11.44 8.72
C ARG A 287 -8.76 -12.62 8.02
N LEU A 288 -9.36 -13.00 6.89
CA LEU A 288 -8.85 -13.99 5.96
C LEU A 288 -8.65 -13.29 4.61
N PHE A 289 -7.56 -13.59 3.93
CA PHE A 289 -7.33 -13.05 2.59
C PHE A 289 -6.63 -14.05 1.68
N TYR A 290 -6.89 -13.91 0.39
CA TYR A 290 -6.25 -14.65 -0.68
C TYR A 290 -5.99 -13.73 -1.86
N ASN A 291 -4.72 -13.55 -2.21
CA ASN A 291 -4.30 -12.83 -3.40
C ASN A 291 -3.70 -13.83 -4.37
N TRP A 292 -3.98 -13.64 -5.65
CA TRP A 292 -3.40 -14.50 -6.70
C TRP A 292 -3.06 -13.70 -7.94
N GLY A 293 -2.15 -14.23 -8.74
CA GLY A 293 -1.74 -13.64 -10.00
C GLY A 293 -1.41 -14.67 -11.06
N ASN A 294 -1.67 -14.31 -12.30
CA ASN A 294 -1.23 -15.02 -13.47
C ASN A 294 -0.59 -14.02 -14.43
N HIS A 295 0.67 -14.26 -14.78
CA HIS A 295 1.46 -13.39 -15.63
C HIS A 295 1.86 -14.14 -16.91
N LYS A 296 1.71 -13.46 -18.04
CA LYS A 296 2.23 -13.87 -19.34
C LYS A 296 2.99 -12.69 -19.92
N ILE A 297 4.31 -12.84 -20.06
CA ILE A 297 5.22 -11.75 -20.41
C ILE A 297 6.09 -12.19 -21.59
N ASN A 298 6.08 -11.39 -22.65
CA ASN A 298 7.12 -11.32 -23.63
C ASN A 298 7.97 -10.08 -23.30
N ASP A 299 9.20 -10.27 -22.83
CA ASP A 299 10.06 -9.14 -22.46
C ASP A 299 10.54 -8.33 -23.68
N GLY A 300 10.32 -8.88 -24.90
CA GLY A 300 10.74 -8.24 -26.12
C GLY A 300 12.24 -8.37 -26.35
N TYR A 301 12.76 -7.56 -27.27
CA TYR A 301 14.18 -7.54 -27.63
C TYR A 301 14.59 -6.14 -28.08
N ASN A 302 15.90 -5.86 -28.04
CA ASN A 302 16.43 -4.57 -28.53
C ASN A 302 16.70 -4.62 -30.05
N PRO A 303 16.75 -3.47 -30.73
CA PRO A 303 17.14 -3.42 -32.15
C PRO A 303 18.49 -4.12 -32.40
N GLY A 304 18.50 -5.08 -33.35
CA GLY A 304 19.66 -5.88 -33.66
C GLY A 304 19.83 -7.17 -32.85
N GLU A 305 18.96 -7.42 -31.90
CA GLU A 305 18.88 -8.71 -31.19
C GLU A 305 17.84 -9.62 -31.85
N GLU A 306 17.98 -10.92 -31.65
CA GLU A 306 16.98 -11.91 -32.07
C GLU A 306 15.78 -11.92 -31.09
N PRO A 307 14.55 -12.13 -31.59
CA PRO A 307 13.38 -12.30 -30.74
C PRO A 307 13.56 -13.45 -29.74
N LEU A 308 12.99 -13.28 -28.53
CA LEU A 308 12.98 -14.34 -27.54
C LEU A 308 12.27 -15.59 -28.06
N THR A 309 12.84 -16.77 -27.80
CA THR A 309 12.29 -18.06 -28.18
C THR A 309 11.29 -18.62 -27.16
N TYR A 310 10.92 -17.83 -26.17
CA TYR A 310 10.03 -18.22 -25.08
C TYR A 310 9.13 -17.08 -24.62
N LEU A 311 8.05 -17.45 -23.95
CA LEU A 311 7.22 -16.55 -23.16
C LEU A 311 7.40 -16.88 -21.68
N PHE A 312 7.71 -15.88 -20.88
CA PHE A 312 7.73 -16.03 -19.42
C PHE A 312 6.31 -16.18 -18.89
N ARG A 313 6.12 -17.13 -17.97
CA ARG A 313 4.87 -17.37 -17.24
C ARG A 313 5.13 -17.42 -15.76
N SER A 314 4.18 -16.92 -14.97
CA SER A 314 4.14 -17.21 -13.55
C SER A 314 2.73 -17.19 -13.00
N ASP A 315 2.49 -18.09 -12.05
CA ASP A 315 1.35 -18.10 -11.15
C ASP A 315 1.84 -17.84 -9.75
N ASP A 316 1.20 -16.95 -9.02
CA ASP A 316 1.59 -16.63 -7.66
C ASP A 316 0.38 -16.52 -6.72
N HIS A 317 0.63 -16.69 -5.45
CA HIS A 317 -0.37 -16.53 -4.40
C HIS A 317 0.22 -15.91 -3.12
N ASN A 318 -0.68 -15.32 -2.33
CA ASN A 318 -0.43 -14.89 -0.96
C ASN A 318 -1.74 -15.05 -0.18
N VAL A 319 -1.79 -16.04 0.70
CA VAL A 319 -2.95 -16.34 1.55
C VAL A 319 -2.58 -16.11 3.00
N GLY A 320 -3.50 -15.57 3.80
CA GLY A 320 -3.20 -15.35 5.19
C GLY A 320 -4.42 -15.20 6.10
N VAL A 321 -4.09 -15.27 7.37
CA VAL A 321 -5.01 -15.08 8.50
C VAL A 321 -4.41 -14.04 9.41
N GLN A 322 -5.22 -13.06 9.83
CA GLN A 322 -4.85 -12.05 10.81
C GLN A 322 -5.91 -12.02 11.90
N LEU A 323 -5.48 -12.18 13.14
CA LEU A 323 -6.35 -12.05 14.31
C LEU A 323 -5.74 -11.02 15.25
N TYR A 324 -6.48 -10.00 15.59
CA TYR A 324 -6.05 -9.01 16.56
C TYR A 324 -7.20 -8.51 17.41
N GLU A 325 -6.87 -8.12 18.63
CA GLU A 325 -7.80 -7.52 19.58
C GLU A 325 -7.10 -6.37 20.32
N SER A 326 -7.81 -5.27 20.46
CA SER A 326 -7.39 -4.06 21.14
C SER A 326 -8.27 -3.83 22.37
N PHE A 327 -7.64 -3.57 23.51
CA PHE A 327 -8.26 -3.41 24.81
C PHE A 327 -8.02 -2.00 25.36
N ARG A 328 -9.06 -1.36 25.87
CA ARG A 328 -8.96 -0.13 26.68
C ARG A 328 -9.04 -0.52 28.15
N LEU A 329 -7.91 -0.91 28.75
CA LEU A 329 -7.84 -1.46 30.12
C LEU A 329 -8.10 -0.37 31.17
N PHE A 330 -7.61 0.85 30.93
CA PHE A 330 -7.78 2.02 31.81
C PHE A 330 -7.77 3.31 30.98
N LYS A 331 -8.00 4.45 31.64
CA LYS A 331 -8.12 5.74 30.95
C LYS A 331 -6.87 6.10 30.13
N GLY A 332 -7.07 6.43 28.84
CA GLY A 332 -6.00 6.78 27.91
C GLY A 332 -5.18 5.59 27.40
N ASN A 333 -5.50 4.35 27.84
CA ASN A 333 -4.81 3.16 27.38
C ASN A 333 -5.45 2.56 26.13
N ASN A 334 -4.59 2.05 25.25
CA ASN A 334 -4.97 1.17 24.16
C ASN A 334 -3.89 0.10 24.02
N PHE A 335 -4.23 -1.15 24.33
CA PHE A 335 -3.34 -2.30 24.26
C PHE A 335 -3.83 -3.25 23.18
N THR A 336 -3.05 -3.42 22.12
CA THR A 336 -3.38 -4.28 20.97
C THR A 336 -2.46 -5.48 20.95
N VAL A 337 -3.01 -6.67 20.83
CA VAL A 337 -2.28 -7.91 20.56
C VAL A 337 -2.79 -8.55 19.29
N GLY A 338 -1.93 -9.25 18.59
CA GLY A 338 -2.33 -9.94 17.37
C GLY A 338 -1.39 -11.06 16.98
N VAL A 339 -1.93 -11.93 16.16
CA VAL A 339 -1.21 -13.01 15.49
C VAL A 339 -1.53 -13.01 14.00
N ASP A 340 -0.49 -13.23 13.19
CA ASP A 340 -0.61 -13.31 11.74
C ASP A 340 -0.01 -14.64 11.26
N TYR A 341 -0.65 -15.22 10.26
CA TYR A 341 -0.09 -16.31 9.45
C TYR A 341 -0.19 -15.94 7.99
N LYS A 342 0.87 -16.20 7.22
CA LYS A 342 0.90 -16.05 5.76
C LYS A 342 1.58 -17.25 5.12
N ASN A 343 1.02 -17.68 3.99
CA ASN A 343 1.67 -18.57 3.04
C ASN A 343 1.70 -17.86 1.69
N TRP A 344 2.87 -17.67 1.13
CA TRP A 344 3.04 -16.97 -0.14
C TRP A 344 4.09 -17.65 -0.99
N GLY A 345 3.96 -17.47 -2.30
CA GLY A 345 4.88 -18.09 -3.23
C GLY A 345 4.35 -18.12 -4.65
N GLY A 346 4.91 -19.01 -5.45
CA GLY A 346 4.43 -19.23 -6.80
C GLY A 346 5.35 -20.10 -7.63
N HIS A 347 4.87 -20.37 -8.83
CA HIS A 347 5.49 -21.18 -9.86
C HIS A 347 5.82 -20.27 -11.06
N ALA A 348 7.02 -20.37 -11.59
CA ALA A 348 7.44 -19.65 -12.79
C ALA A 348 8.16 -20.58 -13.79
N TRP A 349 7.87 -20.38 -15.08
CA TRP A 349 8.43 -21.17 -16.16
C TRP A 349 8.52 -20.37 -17.47
N ASN A 350 9.31 -20.87 -18.41
CA ASN A 350 9.30 -20.41 -19.80
C ASN A 350 8.53 -21.38 -20.68
N ASP A 351 7.53 -20.90 -21.41
CA ASP A 351 6.86 -21.60 -22.51
C ASP A 351 7.71 -21.37 -23.77
N ASN A 352 8.47 -22.37 -24.21
CA ASN A 352 9.32 -22.25 -25.39
C ASN A 352 8.51 -22.40 -26.69
N ASN A 353 9.02 -21.84 -27.78
CA ASN A 353 8.36 -21.89 -29.09
C ASN A 353 8.21 -23.31 -29.66
N ASP A 354 9.03 -24.26 -29.22
CA ASP A 354 8.94 -25.69 -29.55
C ASP A 354 7.90 -26.45 -28.71
N SER A 355 7.08 -25.73 -27.93
CA SER A 355 6.08 -26.27 -27.00
C SER A 355 6.65 -26.98 -25.77
N SER A 356 7.96 -26.97 -25.55
CA SER A 356 8.56 -27.42 -24.30
C SER A 356 8.40 -26.38 -23.20
N LYS A 357 8.47 -26.83 -21.94
CA LYS A 357 8.45 -25.96 -20.78
C LYS A 357 9.76 -26.09 -20.02
N LYS A 358 10.35 -24.95 -19.67
CA LYS A 358 11.49 -24.88 -18.78
C LYS A 358 11.05 -24.29 -17.46
N GLU A 359 10.97 -25.12 -16.43
CA GLU A 359 10.69 -24.66 -15.07
C GLU A 359 11.83 -23.78 -14.55
N LEU A 360 11.48 -22.68 -13.92
CA LEU A 360 12.42 -21.73 -13.31
C LEU A 360 12.40 -21.85 -11.79
N VAL A 361 11.21 -21.91 -11.20
CA VAL A 361 11.01 -22.03 -9.74
C VAL A 361 9.58 -22.48 -9.43
N ASP A 362 9.45 -23.31 -8.40
CA ASP A 362 8.19 -23.62 -7.71
C ASP A 362 8.47 -23.67 -6.20
N LYS A 363 8.12 -22.61 -5.48
CA LYS A 363 8.45 -22.42 -4.08
C LYS A 363 7.35 -21.68 -3.32
N THR A 364 7.22 -22.05 -2.04
CA THR A 364 6.34 -21.37 -1.09
C THR A 364 7.06 -21.07 0.22
N VAL A 365 6.67 -20.02 0.89
CA VAL A 365 7.20 -19.54 2.18
C VAL A 365 6.05 -19.43 3.17
N ASN A 366 6.28 -19.92 4.38
CA ASN A 366 5.36 -19.75 5.51
C ASN A 366 5.92 -18.72 6.48
N GLU A 367 5.09 -17.79 6.91
CA GLU A 367 5.43 -16.80 7.91
C GLU A 367 4.37 -16.79 9.02
N THR A 368 4.82 -16.82 10.26
CA THR A 368 3.97 -16.74 11.45
C THR A 368 4.50 -15.65 12.38
N ALA A 369 3.63 -14.82 12.90
CA ALA A 369 4.04 -13.74 13.77
C ALA A 369 3.08 -13.51 14.92
N GLY A 370 3.62 -13.02 16.04
CA GLY A 370 2.88 -12.47 17.15
C GLY A 370 3.38 -11.07 17.48
N TYR A 371 2.49 -10.17 17.84
CA TYR A 371 2.85 -8.81 18.20
C TYR A 371 1.98 -8.25 19.34
N ALA A 372 2.56 -7.27 20.04
CA ALA A 372 1.87 -6.49 21.05
C ALA A 372 2.26 -5.02 20.92
N ILE A 373 1.29 -4.13 21.06
CA ILE A 373 1.46 -2.68 21.01
C ILE A 373 0.69 -2.06 22.17
N MET A 374 1.35 -1.17 22.88
CA MET A 374 0.75 -0.38 23.96
C MET A 374 0.83 1.10 23.60
N GLN A 375 -0.29 1.78 23.67
CA GLN A 375 -0.41 3.23 23.64
C GLN A 375 -0.98 3.71 24.96
N GLN A 376 -0.35 4.69 25.58
CA GLN A 376 -0.82 5.33 26.79
C GLN A 376 -0.85 6.84 26.64
N GLU A 377 -2.02 7.42 26.76
CA GLU A 377 -2.20 8.86 26.84
C GLU A 377 -2.24 9.30 28.30
N LEU A 378 -1.44 10.31 28.63
CA LEU A 378 -1.31 10.89 29.96
C LEU A 378 -1.62 12.39 29.91
N PHE A 379 -2.47 12.84 30.84
CA PHE A 379 -2.83 14.26 31.04
C PHE A 379 -3.38 14.98 29.79
N GLY A 380 -3.78 14.25 28.73
CA GLY A 380 -4.21 14.83 27.45
C GLY A 380 -3.08 15.45 26.61
N ILE A 381 -1.86 15.47 27.13
CA ILE A 381 -0.69 16.16 26.54
C ILE A 381 0.34 15.16 26.02
N LEU A 382 0.58 14.07 26.73
CA LEU A 382 1.63 13.11 26.46
C LEU A 382 1.04 11.78 25.98
N SER A 383 1.50 11.26 24.84
CA SER A 383 1.19 9.92 24.37
C SER A 383 2.48 9.10 24.27
N LEU A 384 2.53 7.97 24.95
CA LEU A 384 3.62 7.00 24.89
C LEU A 384 3.18 5.81 24.06
N ASN A 385 4.04 5.34 23.17
CA ASN A 385 3.78 4.19 22.31
C ASN A 385 4.98 3.25 22.39
N ALA A 386 4.72 1.96 22.58
CA ALA A 386 5.74 0.91 22.55
C ALA A 386 5.14 -0.35 21.97
N GLY A 387 5.92 -1.09 21.21
CA GLY A 387 5.48 -2.35 20.64
C GLY A 387 6.63 -3.24 20.24
N VAL A 388 6.32 -4.52 20.11
CA VAL A 388 7.24 -5.55 19.67
C VAL A 388 6.51 -6.60 18.84
N ARG A 389 7.15 -7.06 17.77
CA ARG A 389 6.74 -8.19 16.95
C ARG A 389 7.86 -9.23 16.93
N TYR A 390 7.50 -10.49 16.99
CA TYR A 390 8.34 -11.59 16.60
C TYR A 390 7.73 -12.27 15.39
N GLU A 391 8.49 -12.39 14.32
CA GLU A 391 8.10 -13.08 13.09
C GLU A 391 9.04 -14.24 12.82
N HIS A 392 8.48 -15.39 12.49
CA HIS A 392 9.22 -16.59 12.09
C HIS A 392 8.87 -16.97 10.66
N SER A 393 9.88 -17.16 9.84
CA SER A 393 9.75 -17.59 8.44
C SER A 393 10.41 -18.94 8.23
N SER A 394 9.81 -19.74 7.35
CA SER A 394 10.38 -21.03 6.93
C SER A 394 11.71 -20.91 6.16
N THR A 395 12.09 -19.70 5.72
CA THR A 395 13.31 -19.46 4.93
C THR A 395 14.46 -18.87 5.73
N TYR A 396 14.20 -17.87 6.58
CA TYR A 396 15.27 -17.12 7.29
C TYR A 396 15.24 -17.28 8.81
N GLY A 397 14.24 -17.99 9.37
CA GLY A 397 14.09 -18.15 10.82
C GLY A 397 13.38 -16.97 11.48
N GLY A 398 13.85 -16.51 12.62
CA GLY A 398 13.17 -15.52 13.45
C GLY A 398 13.71 -14.10 13.32
N GLU A 399 12.80 -13.10 13.38
CA GLU A 399 13.12 -11.67 13.35
C GLU A 399 12.36 -10.91 14.44
N TRP A 400 13.07 -10.10 15.24
CA TRP A 400 12.48 -9.22 16.26
C TRP A 400 12.37 -7.78 15.75
N VAL A 401 11.20 -7.20 15.92
CA VAL A 401 10.87 -5.86 15.42
C VAL A 401 10.35 -4.97 16.55
N PRO A 402 11.23 -4.30 17.30
CA PRO A 402 10.84 -3.31 18.29
C PRO A 402 10.50 -1.97 17.67
N GLN A 403 9.58 -1.23 18.31
CA GLN A 403 9.25 0.14 18.02
C GLN A 403 8.87 0.88 19.31
N GLY A 404 9.26 2.14 19.41
CA GLY A 404 8.87 3.01 20.51
C GLY A 404 8.79 4.46 20.06
N GLY A 405 7.98 5.26 20.76
CA GLY A 405 7.88 6.67 20.46
C GLY A 405 7.04 7.45 21.46
N VAL A 406 7.19 8.73 21.40
CA VAL A 406 6.51 9.71 22.25
C VAL A 406 5.92 10.82 21.40
N THR A 407 4.73 11.27 21.78
CA THR A 407 4.08 12.44 21.22
C THR A 407 3.71 13.38 22.35
N VAL A 408 4.12 14.65 22.26
CA VAL A 408 3.79 15.71 23.21
C VAL A 408 2.97 16.78 22.51
N ARG A 409 1.87 17.20 23.13
CA ARG A 409 0.99 18.29 22.68
C ARG A 409 0.97 19.38 23.74
N PRO A 410 2.01 20.24 23.79
CA PRO A 410 2.19 21.20 24.89
C PRO A 410 1.11 22.30 24.92
N PHE A 411 0.56 22.65 23.76
CA PHE A 411 -0.55 23.61 23.61
C PHE A 411 -1.37 23.28 22.35
N GLU A 412 -2.49 23.94 22.18
CA GLU A 412 -3.41 23.69 21.08
C GLU A 412 -2.75 23.90 19.71
N GLY A 413 -2.99 22.96 18.81
CA GLY A 413 -2.43 22.96 17.46
C GLY A 413 -0.95 22.55 17.38
N ASN A 414 -0.23 22.40 18.51
CA ASN A 414 1.17 21.99 18.51
C ASN A 414 1.32 20.47 18.74
N THR A 415 2.28 19.87 18.05
CA THR A 415 2.60 18.44 18.21
C THR A 415 4.10 18.25 18.04
N ILE A 416 4.76 17.66 19.02
CA ILE A 416 6.16 17.24 18.97
C ILE A 416 6.18 15.73 19.07
N ARG A 417 6.87 15.07 18.15
CA ARG A 417 6.95 13.59 18.08
C ARG A 417 8.41 13.16 18.01
N ALA A 418 8.72 12.04 18.68
CA ALA A 418 9.98 11.36 18.52
C ALA A 418 9.71 9.84 18.48
N SER A 419 10.38 9.13 17.58
CA SER A 419 10.23 7.67 17.46
C SER A 419 11.51 6.98 17.05
N VAL A 420 11.61 5.71 17.44
CA VAL A 420 12.60 4.75 16.97
C VAL A 420 11.84 3.52 16.50
N SER A 421 12.09 3.08 15.28
CA SER A 421 11.40 1.94 14.68
C SER A 421 12.35 1.09 13.85
N LYS A 422 12.27 -0.24 14.03
CA LYS A 422 12.97 -1.20 13.19
C LYS A 422 12.08 -1.62 12.04
N GLY A 423 12.65 -1.69 10.85
CA GLY A 423 12.04 -2.27 9.66
C GLY A 423 12.91 -3.39 9.12
N PHE A 424 12.30 -4.35 8.42
CA PHE A 424 13.03 -5.39 7.74
C PHE A 424 12.33 -5.83 6.45
N ARG A 425 13.10 -6.48 5.58
CA ARG A 425 12.66 -7.09 4.32
C ARG A 425 13.24 -8.48 4.20
N SER A 426 12.41 -9.48 3.98
CA SER A 426 12.87 -10.82 3.60
C SER A 426 13.27 -10.86 2.12
N PRO A 427 14.25 -11.69 1.75
CA PRO A 427 14.52 -12.01 0.36
C PRO A 427 13.28 -12.62 -0.31
N ASN A 428 13.05 -12.29 -1.57
CA ASN A 428 11.97 -12.88 -2.36
C ASN A 428 12.42 -14.18 -3.04
N ILE A 429 11.45 -14.93 -3.61
CA ILE A 429 11.72 -16.21 -4.27
C ILE A 429 12.67 -16.05 -5.45
N ARG A 430 12.53 -14.96 -6.22
CA ARG A 430 13.43 -14.65 -7.33
C ARG A 430 14.88 -14.52 -6.88
N GLU A 431 15.13 -13.77 -5.82
CA GLU A 431 16.48 -13.53 -5.28
C GLU A 431 17.12 -14.82 -4.73
N MET A 432 16.30 -15.69 -4.13
CA MET A 432 16.79 -16.92 -3.52
C MET A 432 16.96 -18.09 -4.50
N TYR A 433 16.12 -18.18 -5.54
CA TYR A 433 16.00 -19.42 -6.32
C TYR A 433 15.97 -19.28 -7.83
N MET A 434 15.81 -18.06 -8.40
CA MET A 434 15.69 -17.89 -9.84
C MET A 434 16.98 -17.34 -10.45
N TRP A 435 17.38 -17.94 -11.56
CA TRP A 435 18.54 -17.57 -12.38
C TRP A 435 19.92 -17.71 -11.68
N GLY A 436 20.98 -17.49 -12.46
CA GLY A 436 22.35 -17.79 -12.01
C GLY A 436 22.93 -16.93 -10.88
N ALA A 437 22.26 -15.83 -10.53
CA ALA A 437 22.65 -14.96 -9.41
C ALA A 437 21.86 -15.25 -8.11
N ALA A 438 21.00 -16.27 -8.12
CA ALA A 438 20.19 -16.60 -6.95
C ALA A 438 21.04 -17.18 -5.81
N ASN A 439 20.69 -16.81 -4.57
CA ASN A 439 21.35 -17.30 -3.39
C ASN A 439 20.31 -17.64 -2.30
N ALA A 440 20.16 -18.94 -2.00
CA ALA A 440 19.20 -19.44 -1.02
C ALA A 440 19.57 -19.09 0.43
N ASP A 441 20.81 -18.69 0.69
CA ASP A 441 21.33 -18.36 2.03
C ASP A 441 21.18 -16.87 2.38
N LEU A 442 20.52 -16.08 1.53
CA LEU A 442 20.26 -14.66 1.80
C LEU A 442 19.52 -14.48 3.12
N LYS A 443 19.94 -13.47 3.87
CA LYS A 443 19.32 -13.06 5.14
C LYS A 443 18.42 -11.84 4.94
N PRO A 444 17.48 -11.59 5.86
CA PRO A 444 16.70 -10.36 5.84
C PRO A 444 17.57 -9.12 5.95
N GLU A 445 17.29 -8.14 5.11
CA GLU A 445 17.81 -6.77 5.29
C GLU A 445 17.03 -6.09 6.43
N SER A 446 17.70 -5.29 7.22
CA SER A 446 17.05 -4.53 8.28
C SER A 446 17.54 -3.09 8.36
N MET A 447 16.71 -2.22 8.90
CA MET A 447 17.09 -0.85 9.20
C MET A 447 16.45 -0.36 10.49
N VAL A 448 17.07 0.62 11.13
CA VAL A 448 16.50 1.37 12.25
C VAL A 448 16.32 2.81 11.80
N ASN A 449 15.11 3.33 11.96
CA ASN A 449 14.76 4.72 11.70
C ASN A 449 14.59 5.47 13.02
N TYR A 450 15.28 6.58 13.14
CA TYR A 450 15.13 7.57 14.20
C TYR A 450 14.46 8.79 13.62
N GLU A 451 13.40 9.26 14.23
CA GLU A 451 12.61 10.39 13.72
C GLU A 451 12.23 11.37 14.81
N VAL A 452 12.31 12.66 14.50
CA VAL A 452 11.75 13.76 15.28
C VAL A 452 10.94 14.65 14.36
N ALA A 453 9.74 15.02 14.78
CA ALA A 453 8.87 15.92 14.02
C ALA A 453 8.23 16.97 14.94
N VAL A 454 8.09 18.19 14.41
CA VAL A 454 7.37 19.29 15.05
C VAL A 454 6.32 19.79 14.08
N GLY A 455 5.06 19.73 14.48
CA GLY A 455 3.92 20.24 13.74
C GLY A 455 3.23 21.38 14.47
N GLN A 456 2.75 22.36 13.72
CA GLN A 456 2.00 23.50 14.26
C GLN A 456 0.84 23.84 13.33
N SER A 457 -0.35 23.96 13.91
CA SER A 457 -1.54 24.51 13.26
C SER A 457 -1.66 26.00 13.58
N PHE A 458 -1.97 26.80 12.58
CA PHE A 458 -2.18 28.25 12.65
C PHE A 458 -3.55 28.61 12.08
N LEU A 459 -3.99 29.85 12.28
CA LEU A 459 -5.20 30.43 11.69
C LEU A 459 -6.46 29.57 11.94
N GLY A 460 -6.61 29.05 13.16
CA GLY A 460 -7.77 28.21 13.50
C GLY A 460 -7.79 26.84 12.84
N GLY A 461 -6.70 26.42 12.19
CA GLY A 461 -6.59 25.14 11.46
C GLY A 461 -6.40 25.30 9.94
N ASP A 462 -6.56 26.50 9.39
CA ASP A 462 -6.44 26.76 7.95
C ASP A 462 -5.02 26.56 7.42
N LEU A 463 -4.01 26.68 8.29
CA LEU A 463 -2.61 26.43 7.94
C LEU A 463 -1.97 25.45 8.93
N TYR A 464 -1.48 24.34 8.41
CA TYR A 464 -0.68 23.38 9.17
C TYR A 464 0.72 23.28 8.58
N THR A 465 1.73 23.39 9.43
CA THR A 465 3.14 23.21 9.07
C THR A 465 3.75 22.06 9.86
N GLU A 466 4.59 21.25 9.23
CA GLU A 466 5.31 20.16 9.89
C GLU A 466 6.74 20.10 9.38
N LEU A 467 7.68 20.08 10.32
CA LEU A 467 9.09 19.80 10.05
C LEU A 467 9.44 18.44 10.63
N THR A 468 9.99 17.57 9.79
CA THR A 468 10.41 16.22 10.18
C THR A 468 11.89 16.03 9.85
N ALA A 469 12.69 15.65 10.84
CA ALA A 469 14.05 15.16 10.66
C ALA A 469 14.08 13.65 10.92
N PHE A 470 14.80 12.91 10.09
CA PHE A 470 14.96 11.47 10.23
C PHE A 470 16.38 11.02 9.91
N PHE A 471 16.79 9.94 10.56
CA PHE A 471 18.06 9.26 10.31
C PHE A 471 17.79 7.76 10.16
N ILE A 472 18.32 7.17 9.10
CA ILE A 472 18.13 5.76 8.78
C ILE A 472 19.50 5.08 8.84
N ASP A 473 19.62 4.03 9.67
CA ASP A 473 20.78 3.16 9.75
C ASP A 473 20.39 1.76 9.25
N GLY A 474 20.89 1.39 8.06
CA GLY A 474 20.60 0.13 7.39
C GLY A 474 21.74 -0.87 7.54
N LYS A 475 21.36 -2.15 7.63
CA LYS A 475 22.28 -3.30 7.61
C LYS A 475 21.80 -4.27 6.55
N ASP A 476 22.74 -4.72 5.72
CA ASP A 476 22.59 -5.78 4.72
C ASP A 476 22.81 -7.14 5.36
#